data_0b56582b73ef1211e73c9ce6cbb99a8d
#
_entry.id   0b56582b73ef1211e73c9ce6cbb99a8d
#
_cell.length_a   1.000
_cell.length_b   1.000
_cell.length_c   1.000
_cell.angle_alpha   90.00
_cell.angle_beta   90.00
_cell.angle_gamma   90.00
#
_symmetry.space_group_name_H-M   'P 1'
#
loop_
_entity.id
_entity.type
_entity.pdbx_description
1 polymer ?
#
loop_
_entity_poly.entity_id
_entity_poly.type
_entity_poly.pdbx_seq_one_letter_code
_entity_poly.pdbx_strand_id
1 'polypeptide(L)'
;MKYTEKDPINYYKYIRETYENSYLAEDTTQIIIGINCSYLDSTMYSYEDIRDFIKNKNGISDFSGLFGVFAYETIHYFERINEIKSEQYYFPNFIFSDADAYLHFDKKTLSFTFHGDKSKYEDILTKCKEYEKNSKQLKKKNNKYSILTNKIKEKNNFIKIVKKAKKFIKEGDIFQVVLSTQMLISSNLDPMEFYEELSKQNPSPYMFYFPTKYGDVIGSSPEILL
;
A
#
# COMPACT_ATOMS: atom_id res chain seq x y z
N MET A 1 7.56 17.63 -0.81
CA MET A 1 7.93 18.49 0.31
C MET A 1 9.13 17.87 1.01
N LYS A 2 10.27 18.55 1.14
CA LYS A 2 11.42 18.01 1.90
C LYS A 2 11.16 18.30 3.38
N TYR A 3 10.93 17.27 4.17
CA TYR A 3 10.90 17.38 5.63
C TYR A 3 12.34 17.52 6.12
N THR A 4 12.76 18.71 6.55
CA THR A 4 14.17 19.01 6.78
C THR A 4 14.72 18.55 8.13
N GLU A 5 13.87 18.22 9.11
CA GLU A 5 14.30 17.81 10.45
C GLU A 5 13.65 16.51 10.98
N LYS A 6 12.59 16.03 10.35
CA LYS A 6 11.90 14.77 10.70
C LYS A 6 11.32 14.18 9.43
N ASP A 7 11.99 13.21 8.85
CA ASP A 7 11.53 12.52 7.65
C ASP A 7 10.75 11.26 8.04
N PRO A 8 9.41 11.23 7.85
CA PRO A 8 8.59 10.08 8.16
C PRO A 8 9.02 8.80 7.43
N ILE A 9 9.59 8.93 6.25
CA ILE A 9 10.13 7.81 5.48
C ILE A 9 11.30 7.15 6.20
N ASN A 10 12.23 7.94 6.77
CA ASN A 10 13.35 7.40 7.54
C ASN A 10 12.88 6.75 8.85
N TYR A 11 11.81 7.27 9.46
CA TYR A 11 11.19 6.64 10.62
C TYR A 11 10.57 5.30 10.25
N TYR A 12 9.86 5.24 9.13
CA TYR A 12 9.30 3.97 8.63
C TYR A 12 10.40 2.96 8.27
N LYS A 13 11.51 3.37 7.67
CA LYS A 13 12.65 2.48 7.41
C LYS A 13 13.16 1.81 8.67
N TYR A 14 13.35 2.57 9.74
CA TYR A 14 13.74 2.02 11.04
C TYR A 14 12.71 1.01 11.55
N ILE A 15 11.42 1.38 11.51
CA ILE A 15 10.33 0.52 11.97
C ILE A 15 10.26 -0.78 11.16
N ARG A 16 10.35 -0.69 9.83
CA ARG A 16 10.36 -1.85 8.94
C ARG A 16 11.52 -2.81 9.20
N GLU A 17 12.69 -2.29 9.55
CA GLU A 17 13.89 -3.09 9.86
C GLU A 17 13.84 -3.71 11.26
N THR A 18 13.06 -3.12 12.17
CA THR A 18 13.05 -3.49 13.60
C THR A 18 11.85 -4.33 13.98
N TYR A 19 10.69 -4.06 13.39
CA TYR A 19 9.41 -4.71 13.72
C TYR A 19 8.84 -5.42 12.51
N GLU A 20 8.35 -6.63 12.72
CA GLU A 20 7.71 -7.39 11.66
C GLU A 20 6.41 -6.74 11.18
N ASN A 21 6.13 -6.90 9.89
CA ASN A 21 4.83 -6.58 9.32
C ASN A 21 4.34 -5.17 9.64
N SER A 22 5.11 -4.16 9.31
CA SER A 22 4.70 -2.75 9.44
C SER A 22 4.28 -2.19 8.08
N TYR A 23 3.39 -1.20 8.08
CA TYR A 23 2.96 -0.50 6.86
C TYR A 23 3.07 1.02 7.01
N LEU A 24 3.04 1.70 5.88
CA LEU A 24 2.94 3.15 5.78
C LEU A 24 1.74 3.51 4.92
N ALA A 25 0.88 4.37 5.46
CA ALA A 25 -0.25 4.97 4.75
C ALA A 25 -0.16 6.49 4.85
N GLU A 26 -0.37 7.17 3.73
CA GLU A 26 -0.19 8.62 3.62
C GLU A 26 -1.39 9.25 2.90
N ASP A 27 -1.91 10.33 3.46
CA ASP A 27 -2.83 11.22 2.76
C ASP A 27 -2.27 12.64 2.66
N THR A 28 -3.09 13.60 2.23
CA THR A 28 -2.68 15.00 2.07
C THR A 28 -2.31 15.70 3.37
N THR A 29 -2.76 15.18 4.52
CA THR A 29 -2.66 15.82 5.83
C THR A 29 -1.74 15.09 6.80
N GLN A 30 -1.57 13.78 6.64
CA GLN A 30 -0.91 12.94 7.62
C GLN A 30 -0.22 11.72 7.00
N ILE A 31 0.64 11.09 7.81
CA ILE A 31 1.20 9.77 7.55
C ILE A 31 0.94 8.90 8.78
N ILE A 32 0.42 7.70 8.54
CA ILE A 32 0.21 6.69 9.57
C ILE A 32 1.17 5.52 9.31
N ILE A 33 1.93 5.15 10.31
CA ILE A 33 2.77 3.95 10.29
C ILE A 33 2.17 2.94 11.27
N GLY A 34 1.68 1.81 10.75
CA GLY A 34 1.27 0.67 11.58
C GLY A 34 2.50 -0.17 11.95
N ILE A 35 2.60 -0.56 13.21
CA ILE A 35 3.79 -1.20 13.79
C ILE A 35 3.43 -2.59 14.29
N ASN A 36 4.29 -3.57 13.98
CA ASN A 36 4.18 -4.95 14.48
C ASN A 36 2.80 -5.55 14.25
N CYS A 37 2.43 -5.67 12.99
CA CYS A 37 1.08 -6.02 12.57
C CYS A 37 0.86 -7.53 12.49
N SER A 38 -0.36 -7.97 12.80
CA SER A 38 -0.85 -9.31 12.50
C SER A 38 -1.62 -9.28 11.17
N TYR A 39 -1.43 -10.31 10.34
CA TYR A 39 -2.16 -10.43 9.08
C TYR A 39 -3.44 -11.26 9.22
N LEU A 40 -4.50 -10.80 8.54
CA LEU A 40 -5.75 -11.52 8.34
C LEU A 40 -5.98 -11.61 6.83
N ASP A 41 -5.90 -12.80 6.26
CA ASP A 41 -6.09 -12.98 4.83
C ASP A 41 -7.11 -14.08 4.49
N SER A 42 -7.59 -14.11 3.26
CA SER A 42 -8.66 -14.99 2.79
C SER A 42 -8.27 -16.47 2.72
N THR A 43 -7.02 -16.85 3.01
CA THR A 43 -6.63 -18.26 3.13
C THR A 43 -6.92 -18.83 4.50
N MET A 44 -7.12 -17.98 5.51
CA MET A 44 -7.34 -18.38 6.91
C MET A 44 -8.66 -17.85 7.48
N TYR A 45 -9.20 -16.78 6.92
CA TYR A 45 -10.38 -16.07 7.42
C TYR A 45 -11.42 -15.92 6.31
N SER A 46 -12.70 -16.06 6.67
CA SER A 46 -13.81 -15.70 5.80
C SER A 46 -14.05 -14.19 5.80
N TYR A 47 -14.87 -13.70 4.89
CA TYR A 47 -15.30 -12.31 4.88
C TYR A 47 -16.11 -11.94 6.14
N GLU A 48 -16.92 -12.87 6.63
CA GLU A 48 -17.70 -12.74 7.87
C GLU A 48 -16.78 -12.61 9.10
N ASP A 49 -15.71 -13.40 9.16
CA ASP A 49 -14.72 -13.31 10.26
C ASP A 49 -14.09 -11.91 10.33
N ILE A 50 -13.74 -11.33 9.18
CA ILE A 50 -13.18 -9.97 9.11
C ILE A 50 -14.21 -8.93 9.60
N ARG A 51 -15.45 -9.05 9.16
CA ARG A 51 -16.54 -8.16 9.59
C ARG A 51 -16.75 -8.22 11.10
N ASP A 52 -16.74 -9.43 11.67
CA ASP A 52 -16.97 -9.64 13.10
C ASP A 52 -15.72 -9.21 13.92
N PHE A 53 -14.52 -9.39 13.38
CA PHE A 53 -13.29 -8.86 13.96
C PHE A 53 -13.36 -7.32 14.10
N ILE A 54 -13.73 -6.61 13.03
CA ILE A 54 -13.84 -5.14 13.05
C ILE A 54 -14.87 -4.68 14.09
N LYS A 55 -16.05 -5.34 14.17
CA LYS A 55 -17.11 -4.98 15.13
C LYS A 55 -16.70 -5.14 16.59
N ASN A 56 -15.87 -6.14 16.87
CA ASN A 56 -15.46 -6.50 18.23
C ASN A 56 -14.13 -5.87 18.66
N LYS A 57 -13.45 -5.18 17.74
CA LYS A 57 -12.13 -4.59 18.02
C LYS A 57 -12.25 -3.33 18.86
N ASN A 58 -11.58 -3.33 20.02
CA ASN A 58 -11.34 -2.12 20.81
C ASN A 58 -10.14 -1.38 20.25
N GLY A 59 -10.35 -0.15 19.80
CA GLY A 59 -9.28 0.69 19.27
C GLY A 59 -8.36 1.24 20.36
N ILE A 60 -7.06 1.32 20.08
CA ILE A 60 -6.06 2.00 20.92
C ILE A 60 -5.88 3.47 20.54
N SER A 61 -6.47 3.88 19.42
CA SER A 61 -6.46 5.26 18.91
C SER A 61 -7.52 5.43 17.83
N ASP A 62 -7.71 6.66 17.36
CA ASP A 62 -8.59 6.98 16.22
C ASP A 62 -8.13 6.35 14.89
N PHE A 63 -6.89 5.87 14.84
CA PHE A 63 -6.32 5.18 13.68
C PHE A 63 -6.48 3.66 13.74
N SER A 64 -7.06 3.13 14.82
CA SER A 64 -7.25 1.70 14.99
C SER A 64 -8.26 1.16 13.99
N GLY A 65 -7.85 0.14 13.27
CA GLY A 65 -8.64 -0.49 12.24
C GLY A 65 -7.81 -1.50 11.47
N LEU A 66 -8.37 -2.00 10.38
CA LEU A 66 -7.65 -2.86 9.45
C LEU A 66 -7.15 -2.02 8.28
N PHE A 67 -5.87 -2.15 7.98
CA PHE A 67 -5.26 -1.60 6.78
C PHE A 67 -4.92 -2.73 5.82
N GLY A 68 -5.31 -2.63 4.56
CA GLY A 68 -5.02 -3.72 3.64
C GLY A 68 -5.58 -3.55 2.23
N VAL A 69 -5.73 -4.67 1.55
CA VAL A 69 -6.11 -4.74 0.14
C VAL A 69 -7.22 -5.76 -0.05
N PHE A 70 -8.23 -5.38 -0.83
CA PHE A 70 -9.10 -6.30 -1.53
C PHE A 70 -8.58 -6.53 -2.95
N ALA A 71 -8.36 -7.78 -3.34
CA ALA A 71 -8.14 -8.12 -4.73
C ALA A 71 -9.43 -7.88 -5.54
N TYR A 72 -9.30 -7.73 -6.86
CA TYR A 72 -10.46 -7.53 -7.73
C TYR A 72 -11.44 -8.71 -7.63
N GLU A 73 -10.94 -9.93 -7.46
CA GLU A 73 -11.69 -11.18 -7.33
C GLU A 73 -12.57 -11.22 -6.07
N THR A 74 -12.39 -10.32 -5.10
CA THR A 74 -13.30 -10.16 -3.94
C THR A 74 -14.75 -9.90 -4.39
N ILE A 75 -14.96 -9.38 -5.61
CA ILE A 75 -16.29 -9.17 -6.18
C ILE A 75 -17.12 -10.47 -6.21
N HIS A 76 -16.50 -11.64 -6.31
CA HIS A 76 -17.18 -12.93 -6.31
C HIS A 76 -17.87 -13.30 -4.98
N TYR A 77 -17.57 -12.60 -3.89
CA TYR A 77 -18.33 -12.71 -2.64
C TYR A 77 -19.72 -12.04 -2.73
N PHE A 78 -19.88 -11.11 -3.66
CA PHE A 78 -21.07 -10.27 -3.77
C PHE A 78 -21.84 -10.50 -5.05
N GLU A 79 -21.14 -10.82 -6.15
CA GLU A 79 -21.72 -10.91 -7.49
C GLU A 79 -21.35 -12.23 -8.19
N ARG A 80 -22.28 -12.77 -8.97
CA ARG A 80 -22.05 -13.94 -9.82
C ARG A 80 -21.49 -13.50 -11.18
N ILE A 81 -20.18 -13.29 -11.21
CA ILE A 81 -19.45 -12.90 -12.42
C ILE A 81 -18.59 -14.08 -12.85
N ASN A 82 -18.59 -14.40 -14.15
CA ASN A 82 -17.74 -15.45 -14.68
C ASN A 82 -16.28 -15.00 -14.66
N GLU A 83 -15.39 -15.87 -14.18
CA GLU A 83 -13.95 -15.68 -14.31
C GLU A 83 -13.55 -15.71 -15.79
N ILE A 84 -12.94 -14.62 -16.27
CA ILE A 84 -12.56 -14.46 -17.68
C ILE A 84 -11.06 -14.62 -17.88
N LYS A 85 -10.27 -14.42 -16.83
CA LYS A 85 -8.80 -14.44 -16.89
C LYS A 85 -8.23 -15.40 -15.87
N SER A 86 -7.19 -16.13 -16.27
CA SER A 86 -6.36 -16.88 -15.34
C SER A 86 -5.50 -15.93 -14.49
N GLU A 87 -5.29 -16.26 -13.25
CA GLU A 87 -4.35 -15.58 -12.37
C GLU A 87 -2.94 -15.62 -12.97
N GLN A 88 -2.25 -14.50 -12.93
CA GLN A 88 -0.85 -14.40 -13.38
C GLN A 88 0.14 -14.61 -12.23
N TYR A 89 -0.31 -14.38 -11.01
CA TYR A 89 0.41 -14.61 -9.76
C TYR A 89 -0.62 -14.84 -8.67
N TYR A 90 -0.22 -15.61 -7.67
CA TYR A 90 -1.10 -15.87 -6.53
C TYR A 90 -1.14 -14.66 -5.60
N PHE A 91 -2.36 -14.15 -5.34
CA PHE A 91 -2.63 -13.16 -4.31
C PHE A 91 -3.99 -13.50 -3.67
N PRO A 92 -4.15 -13.41 -2.34
CA PRO A 92 -5.43 -13.73 -1.69
C PRO A 92 -6.51 -12.72 -2.07
N ASN A 93 -7.78 -13.13 -1.99
CA ASN A 93 -8.91 -12.24 -2.30
C ASN A 93 -8.91 -10.98 -1.41
N PHE A 94 -8.43 -11.12 -0.18
CA PHE A 94 -8.12 -9.98 0.68
C PHE A 94 -6.94 -10.31 1.60
N ILE A 95 -6.22 -9.27 1.99
CA ILE A 95 -5.24 -9.31 3.07
C ILE A 95 -5.29 -7.99 3.83
N PHE A 96 -5.44 -8.09 5.15
CA PHE A 96 -5.47 -6.97 6.07
C PHE A 96 -4.40 -7.11 7.13
N SER A 97 -4.01 -5.97 7.67
CA SER A 97 -3.03 -5.81 8.72
C SER A 97 -3.71 -5.15 9.92
N ASP A 98 -3.59 -5.77 11.07
CA ASP A 98 -4.00 -5.21 12.36
C ASP A 98 -2.75 -4.80 13.13
N ALA A 99 -2.56 -3.50 13.35
CA ALA A 99 -1.38 -2.96 13.99
C ALA A 99 -1.49 -2.98 15.52
N ASP A 100 -0.39 -3.36 16.18
CA ASP A 100 -0.25 -3.35 17.63
C ASP A 100 0.03 -1.94 18.18
N ALA A 101 0.61 -1.07 17.36
CA ALA A 101 0.84 0.34 17.68
C ALA A 101 0.86 1.19 16.41
N TYR A 102 0.76 2.51 16.59
CA TYR A 102 0.80 3.46 15.48
C TYR A 102 1.76 4.60 15.77
N LEU A 103 2.45 5.04 14.72
CA LEU A 103 3.14 6.31 14.71
C LEU A 103 2.45 7.23 13.72
N HIS A 104 1.86 8.30 14.23
CA HIS A 104 1.16 9.32 13.46
C HIS A 104 2.07 10.53 13.24
N PHE A 105 2.21 10.96 12.00
CA PHE A 105 2.87 12.19 11.61
C PHE A 105 1.87 13.18 11.04
N ASP A 106 1.70 14.30 11.70
CA ASP A 106 0.88 15.42 11.22
C ASP A 106 1.72 16.33 10.32
N LYS A 107 1.31 16.45 9.06
CA LYS A 107 2.03 17.23 8.03
C LYS A 107 1.93 18.75 8.25
N LYS A 108 0.91 19.21 8.98
CA LYS A 108 0.74 20.63 9.28
C LYS A 108 1.64 21.09 10.41
N THR A 109 1.69 20.31 11.49
CA THR A 109 2.51 20.62 12.67
C THR A 109 3.93 20.05 12.59
N LEU A 110 4.20 19.18 11.60
CA LEU A 110 5.47 18.46 11.41
C LEU A 110 5.88 17.69 12.68
N SER A 111 4.91 17.07 13.33
CA SER A 111 5.12 16.37 14.61
C SER A 111 4.67 14.94 14.57
N PHE A 112 5.39 14.09 15.34
CA PHE A 112 5.04 12.70 15.55
C PHE A 112 4.28 12.52 16.86
N THR A 113 3.25 11.66 16.83
CA THR A 113 2.53 11.15 18.01
C THR A 113 2.54 9.63 17.98
N PHE A 114 2.91 9.00 19.09
CA PHE A 114 2.88 7.56 19.25
C PHE A 114 1.58 7.13 19.95
N HIS A 115 0.95 6.07 19.43
CA HIS A 115 -0.25 5.43 19.97
C HIS A 115 0.01 3.94 20.17
N GLY A 116 -0.06 3.46 21.40
CA GLY A 116 0.20 2.07 21.77
C GLY A 116 0.75 1.93 23.18
N ASP A 117 1.17 0.72 23.52
CA ASP A 117 1.80 0.46 24.82
C ASP A 117 3.22 1.03 24.86
N LYS A 118 3.40 2.09 25.65
CA LYS A 118 4.69 2.77 25.80
C LYS A 118 5.75 1.88 26.44
N SER A 119 5.38 0.90 27.26
CA SER A 119 6.33 -0.02 27.89
C SER A 119 6.93 -1.00 26.88
N LYS A 120 6.10 -1.43 25.91
CA LYS A 120 6.52 -2.34 24.84
C LYS A 120 7.37 -1.63 23.76
N TYR A 121 7.13 -0.35 23.54
CA TYR A 121 7.79 0.46 22.49
C TYR A 121 8.58 1.62 23.09
N GLU A 122 9.29 1.35 24.18
CA GLU A 122 10.12 2.35 24.88
C GLU A 122 11.12 3.03 23.93
N ASP A 123 11.15 4.35 23.98
CA ASP A 123 12.04 5.20 23.20
C ASP A 123 11.97 5.09 21.66
N ILE A 124 10.87 4.55 21.12
CA ILE A 124 10.73 4.36 19.65
C ILE A 124 11.02 5.64 18.86
N LEU A 125 10.52 6.80 19.33
CA LEU A 125 10.75 8.07 18.67
C LEU A 125 12.21 8.52 18.73
N THR A 126 12.91 8.22 19.84
CA THR A 126 14.34 8.52 20.00
C THR A 126 15.17 7.65 19.07
N LYS A 127 14.87 6.36 19.01
CA LYS A 127 15.54 5.39 18.13
C LYS A 127 15.34 5.73 16.64
N CYS A 128 14.13 6.14 16.24
CA CYS A 128 13.89 6.63 14.89
C CYS A 128 14.73 7.86 14.53
N LYS A 129 14.87 8.81 15.45
CA LYS A 129 15.72 10.00 15.25
C LYS A 129 17.21 9.66 15.14
N GLU A 130 17.67 8.71 15.92
CA GLU A 130 19.06 8.22 15.85
C GLU A 130 19.34 7.52 14.52
N TYR A 131 18.43 6.67 14.07
CA TYR A 131 18.49 6.01 12.76
C TYR A 131 18.55 7.05 11.62
N GLU A 132 17.69 8.06 11.65
CA GLU A 132 17.67 9.13 10.64
C GLU A 132 19.01 9.89 10.56
N LYS A 133 19.65 10.18 11.69
CA LYS A 133 20.98 10.81 11.72
C LYS A 133 22.06 9.96 11.08
N ASN A 134 21.99 8.64 11.29
CA ASN A 134 22.98 7.69 10.82
C ASN A 134 22.76 7.27 9.36
N SER A 135 21.52 7.26 8.87
CA SER A 135 21.14 6.79 7.53
C SER A 135 21.57 7.74 6.39
N LYS A 136 21.88 9.00 6.68
CA LYS A 136 22.32 10.00 5.68
C LYS A 136 23.57 9.62 4.87
N GLN A 137 24.23 8.50 5.21
CA GLN A 137 25.48 8.05 4.57
C GLN A 137 25.31 6.85 3.62
N LEU A 138 24.10 6.34 3.42
CA LEU A 138 23.90 5.18 2.55
C LEU A 138 24.10 5.55 1.07
N LYS A 139 25.09 4.92 0.42
CA LYS A 139 25.39 5.10 -1.00
C LYS A 139 24.24 4.58 -1.85
N LYS A 140 23.81 5.35 -2.86
CA LYS A 140 22.87 4.87 -3.89
C LYS A 140 23.42 3.60 -4.54
N LYS A 141 22.66 2.52 -4.47
CA LYS A 141 22.95 1.29 -5.22
C LYS A 141 22.76 1.53 -6.72
N ASN A 142 23.53 0.85 -7.54
CA ASN A 142 23.37 0.91 -8.99
C ASN A 142 22.18 0.00 -9.37
N ASN A 143 21.00 0.58 -9.51
CA ASN A 143 19.77 -0.15 -9.77
C ASN A 143 19.68 -0.52 -11.26
N LYS A 144 19.37 -1.79 -11.51
CA LYS A 144 19.17 -2.34 -12.87
C LYS A 144 17.72 -2.78 -13.01
N TYR A 145 17.16 -2.59 -14.19
CA TYR A 145 15.84 -3.10 -14.51
C TYR A 145 15.75 -3.58 -15.95
N SER A 146 14.84 -4.49 -16.22
CA SER A 146 14.45 -4.91 -17.55
C SER A 146 12.95 -5.05 -17.67
N ILE A 147 12.38 -4.57 -18.77
CA ILE A 147 10.94 -4.67 -19.03
C ILE A 147 10.69 -6.00 -19.73
N LEU A 148 9.95 -6.89 -19.08
CA LEU A 148 9.63 -8.22 -19.59
C LEU A 148 8.38 -8.20 -20.48
N THR A 149 7.49 -7.22 -20.29
CA THR A 149 6.28 -7.04 -21.09
C THR A 149 6.62 -6.55 -22.51
N ASN A 150 6.01 -7.18 -23.53
CA ASN A 150 6.10 -6.70 -24.90
C ASN A 150 5.24 -5.44 -25.08
N LYS A 151 5.89 -4.28 -25.01
CA LYS A 151 5.21 -2.95 -25.06
C LYS A 151 4.36 -2.75 -26.32
N ILE A 152 4.80 -3.24 -27.48
CA ILE A 152 4.07 -3.07 -28.75
C ILE A 152 2.78 -3.88 -28.72
N LYS A 153 2.86 -5.14 -28.27
CA LYS A 153 1.69 -6.01 -28.13
C LYS A 153 0.68 -5.41 -27.14
N GLU A 154 1.15 -4.98 -25.96
CA GLU A 154 0.27 -4.38 -24.94
C GLU A 154 -0.38 -3.07 -25.41
N LYS A 155 0.37 -2.19 -26.08
CA LYS A 155 -0.20 -0.99 -26.69
C LYS A 155 -1.33 -1.32 -27.68
N ASN A 156 -1.12 -2.29 -28.55
CA ASN A 156 -2.14 -2.69 -29.54
C ASN A 156 -3.36 -3.31 -28.88
N ASN A 157 -3.18 -4.12 -27.83
CA ASN A 157 -4.26 -4.67 -27.04
C ASN A 157 -5.05 -3.58 -26.34
N PHE A 158 -4.39 -2.63 -25.71
CA PHE A 158 -5.04 -1.53 -25.01
C PHE A 158 -5.87 -0.66 -25.96
N ILE A 159 -5.36 -0.36 -27.15
CA ILE A 159 -6.12 0.37 -28.19
C ILE A 159 -7.42 -0.39 -28.57
N LYS A 160 -7.35 -1.72 -28.69
CA LYS A 160 -8.54 -2.55 -28.98
C LYS A 160 -9.57 -2.49 -27.85
N ILE A 161 -9.10 -2.57 -26.59
CA ILE A 161 -9.95 -2.52 -25.40
C ILE A 161 -10.64 -1.15 -25.31
N VAL A 162 -9.89 -0.05 -25.52
CA VAL A 162 -10.45 1.31 -25.55
C VAL A 162 -11.55 1.46 -26.61
N LYS A 163 -11.31 0.94 -27.83
CA LYS A 163 -12.32 0.97 -28.91
C LYS A 163 -13.59 0.20 -28.52
N LYS A 164 -13.44 -0.98 -27.88
CA LYS A 164 -14.56 -1.78 -27.39
C LYS A 164 -15.34 -1.06 -26.29
N ALA A 165 -14.65 -0.48 -25.31
CA ALA A 165 -15.27 0.30 -24.23
C ALA A 165 -16.06 1.49 -24.76
N LYS A 166 -15.50 2.24 -25.71
CA LYS A 166 -16.21 3.37 -26.39
C LYS A 166 -17.47 2.92 -27.12
N LYS A 167 -17.49 1.71 -27.67
CA LYS A 167 -18.67 1.12 -28.29
C LYS A 167 -19.77 0.90 -27.26
N PHE A 168 -19.47 0.22 -26.12
CA PHE A 168 -20.43 -0.01 -25.04
C PHE A 168 -21.01 1.29 -24.46
N ILE A 169 -20.18 2.33 -24.32
CA ILE A 169 -20.67 3.65 -23.89
C ILE A 169 -21.65 4.24 -24.91
N LYS A 170 -21.33 4.11 -26.21
CA LYS A 170 -22.20 4.65 -27.29
C LYS A 170 -23.53 3.90 -27.39
N GLU A 171 -23.52 2.60 -27.12
CA GLU A 171 -24.70 1.71 -27.12
C GLU A 171 -25.57 1.87 -25.87
N GLY A 172 -25.06 2.56 -24.84
CA GLY A 172 -25.77 2.80 -23.58
C GLY A 172 -25.65 1.65 -22.57
N ASP A 173 -24.79 0.67 -22.82
CA ASP A 173 -24.57 -0.46 -21.91
C ASP A 173 -23.86 -0.04 -20.63
N ILE A 174 -22.97 0.96 -20.70
CA ILE A 174 -22.22 1.50 -19.58
C ILE A 174 -22.06 3.02 -19.71
N PHE A 175 -21.93 3.74 -18.60
CA PHE A 175 -21.63 5.17 -18.57
C PHE A 175 -20.13 5.43 -18.48
N GLN A 176 -19.42 4.61 -17.71
CA GLN A 176 -18.01 4.74 -17.42
C GLN A 176 -17.37 3.37 -17.24
N VAL A 177 -16.08 3.27 -17.56
CA VAL A 177 -15.25 2.10 -17.24
C VAL A 177 -13.81 2.52 -17.04
N VAL A 178 -13.15 1.96 -16.03
CA VAL A 178 -11.71 2.09 -15.83
C VAL A 178 -11.02 0.91 -16.50
N LEU A 179 -10.15 1.22 -17.47
CA LEU A 179 -9.36 0.23 -18.19
C LEU A 179 -7.96 0.16 -17.60
N SER A 180 -7.53 -1.03 -17.22
CA SER A 180 -6.19 -1.27 -16.67
C SER A 180 -5.29 -1.99 -17.68
N THR A 181 -3.99 -1.78 -17.53
CA THR A 181 -2.94 -2.55 -18.21
C THR A 181 -1.87 -2.94 -17.21
N GLN A 182 -1.16 -4.01 -17.50
CA GLN A 182 -0.10 -4.53 -16.65
C GLN A 182 1.24 -4.46 -17.36
N MET A 183 2.27 -4.05 -16.64
CA MET A 183 3.65 -4.08 -17.12
C MET A 183 4.50 -4.90 -16.15
N LEU A 184 5.11 -5.96 -16.65
CA LEU A 184 6.02 -6.80 -15.89
C LEU A 184 7.45 -6.29 -16.05
N ILE A 185 8.09 -6.00 -14.93
CA ILE A 185 9.45 -5.46 -14.86
C ILE A 185 10.27 -6.31 -13.89
N SER A 186 11.45 -6.73 -14.29
CA SER A 186 12.44 -7.32 -13.39
C SER A 186 13.38 -6.20 -12.91
N SER A 187 13.61 -6.12 -11.60
CA SER A 187 14.49 -5.12 -11.00
C SER A 187 15.14 -5.64 -9.73
N ASN A 188 16.30 -5.09 -9.38
CA ASN A 188 16.96 -5.27 -8.09
C ASN A 188 16.74 -4.07 -7.14
N LEU A 189 15.83 -3.18 -7.48
CA LEU A 189 15.45 -2.03 -6.66
C LEU A 189 14.76 -2.52 -5.38
N ASP A 190 15.15 -1.97 -4.24
CA ASP A 190 14.41 -2.18 -2.99
C ASP A 190 13.01 -1.58 -3.11
N PRO A 191 11.94 -2.29 -2.72
CA PRO A 191 10.56 -1.78 -2.80
C PRO A 191 10.36 -0.44 -2.07
N MET A 192 11.09 -0.20 -0.98
CA MET A 192 11.02 1.07 -0.26
C MET A 192 11.67 2.21 -1.04
N GLU A 193 12.79 1.96 -1.73
CA GLU A 193 13.40 2.94 -2.65
C GLU A 193 12.46 3.25 -3.81
N PHE A 194 11.70 2.25 -4.29
CA PHE A 194 10.66 2.45 -5.29
C PHE A 194 9.54 3.36 -4.77
N TYR A 195 9.04 3.12 -3.55
CA TYR A 195 8.04 3.98 -2.92
C TYR A 195 8.53 5.43 -2.82
N GLU A 196 9.77 5.64 -2.37
CA GLU A 196 10.35 6.98 -2.26
C GLU A 196 10.42 7.73 -3.60
N GLU A 197 10.80 7.03 -4.65
CA GLU A 197 10.83 7.64 -5.98
C GLU A 197 9.41 7.86 -6.53
N LEU A 198 8.47 6.93 -6.31
CA LEU A 198 7.07 7.08 -6.69
C LEU A 198 6.44 8.29 -6.01
N SER A 199 6.68 8.48 -4.71
CA SER A 199 6.12 9.61 -3.95
C SER A 199 6.65 10.97 -4.41
N LYS A 200 7.84 11.01 -5.02
CA LYS A 200 8.41 12.23 -5.60
C LYS A 200 7.96 12.49 -7.03
N GLN A 201 7.89 11.42 -7.84
CA GLN A 201 7.62 11.52 -9.28
C GLN A 201 6.14 11.59 -9.60
N ASN A 202 5.31 10.90 -8.83
CA ASN A 202 3.87 10.82 -9.00
C ASN A 202 3.12 10.88 -7.66
N PRO A 203 3.24 12.00 -6.92
CA PRO A 203 2.53 12.15 -5.66
C PRO A 203 1.01 12.15 -5.90
N SER A 204 0.29 11.48 -5.02
CA SER A 204 -1.18 11.39 -5.04
C SER A 204 -1.74 11.62 -3.65
N PRO A 205 -3.03 11.97 -3.52
CA PRO A 205 -3.69 12.15 -2.24
C PRO A 205 -3.58 10.93 -1.31
N TYR A 206 -3.58 9.72 -1.87
CA TYR A 206 -3.49 8.47 -1.09
C TYR A 206 -2.30 7.67 -1.58
N MET A 207 -1.27 7.59 -0.74
CA MET A 207 -0.07 6.81 -1.02
C MET A 207 0.15 5.78 0.07
N PHE A 208 0.69 4.63 -0.30
CA PHE A 208 0.94 3.58 0.68
C PHE A 208 2.07 2.65 0.27
N TYR A 209 2.70 2.08 1.29
CA TYR A 209 3.60 0.95 1.22
C TYR A 209 3.10 -0.13 2.18
N PHE A 210 2.72 -1.27 1.66
CA PHE A 210 2.14 -2.39 2.39
C PHE A 210 2.89 -3.69 2.09
N PRO A 211 3.87 -4.08 2.91
CA PRO A 211 4.55 -5.36 2.77
C PRO A 211 3.59 -6.49 3.16
N THR A 212 3.63 -7.57 2.41
CA THR A 212 2.87 -8.78 2.70
C THR A 212 3.71 -10.02 2.47
N LYS A 213 3.29 -11.17 2.99
CA LYS A 213 3.93 -12.46 2.68
C LYS A 213 3.81 -12.89 1.21
N TYR A 214 2.98 -12.21 0.43
CA TYR A 214 2.76 -12.45 -1.01
C TYR A 214 3.52 -11.46 -1.91
N GLY A 215 4.19 -10.50 -1.32
CA GLY A 215 4.89 -9.40 -1.99
C GLY A 215 4.45 -8.04 -1.46
N ASP A 216 5.18 -7.01 -1.81
CA ASP A 216 4.90 -5.64 -1.36
C ASP A 216 3.87 -4.98 -2.28
N VAL A 217 2.83 -4.40 -1.70
CA VAL A 217 1.84 -3.60 -2.42
C VAL A 217 2.15 -2.11 -2.22
N ILE A 218 2.44 -1.43 -3.31
CA ILE A 218 2.83 -0.01 -3.30
C ILE A 218 1.86 0.74 -4.21
N GLY A 219 1.29 1.82 -3.70
CA GLY A 219 0.28 2.57 -4.44
C GLY A 219 0.43 4.07 -4.36
N SER A 220 -0.03 4.71 -5.45
CA SER A 220 -0.24 6.15 -5.60
C SER A 220 -1.63 6.33 -6.19
N SER A 221 -2.63 6.56 -5.34
CA SER A 221 -4.05 6.61 -5.74
C SER A 221 -4.58 8.05 -5.68
N PRO A 222 -5.21 8.55 -6.76
CA PRO A 222 -5.80 9.88 -6.77
C PRO A 222 -7.21 9.91 -6.17
N GLU A 223 -7.85 8.77 -5.99
CA GLU A 223 -9.28 8.67 -5.73
C GLU A 223 -9.55 7.85 -4.47
N ILE A 224 -10.55 8.31 -3.71
CA ILE A 224 -11.07 7.58 -2.56
C ILE A 224 -11.99 6.45 -3.06
N LEU A 225 -11.95 5.30 -2.40
CA LEU A 225 -12.77 4.16 -2.79
C LEU A 225 -14.25 4.33 -2.39
N LEU A 226 -14.51 4.97 -1.23
CA LEU A 226 -15.84 5.18 -0.65
C LEU A 226 -16.00 6.61 -0.15
#